data_b98ae5cf723658f1544fa9c30540b68f
#
_entry.id   b98ae5cf723658f1544fa9c30540b68f
#
_cell.length_a   1.000
_cell.length_b   1.000
_cell.length_c   1.000
_cell.angle_alpha   90.00
_cell.angle_beta   90.00
_cell.angle_gamma   90.00
#
_symmetry.space_group_name_H-M   'P 1'
#
loop_
_entity.id
_entity.type
_entity.pdbx_description
1 polymer ?
#
loop_
_entity_poly.entity_id
_entity_poly.type
_entity_poly.pdbx_seq_one_letter_code
_entity_poly.pdbx_strand_id
1 'polypeptide(L)'
;MGVRRRAARAQRMTALDPAVRAALARELLDALAAYCPGSRTRLRGSLAAGTADAYSDIDLEWTVPGDRFAHCVDTAAVALGRVRPLASLRVDPESAAAMGERLLFAAFRGLPLFWRLDLSVRAEPAGSATVPAAPATAWSPAASALANAVATVKMLRRGRPDAARGLLTRGFARVGAPDHLTDGAFADVLRLTAAAVAYDPSQAGLAAAVSALAEERPRP
;
A
#
# COMPACT_ATOMS: atom_id res chain seq x y z
N MET A 1 6.58 -33.89 -4.54
CA MET A 1 6.94 -32.46 -4.55
C MET A 1 6.07 -31.61 -5.49
N GLY A 2 5.48 -32.14 -6.55
CA GLY A 2 4.68 -31.42 -7.55
C GLY A 2 3.29 -30.92 -7.09
N VAL A 3 2.57 -31.68 -6.25
CA VAL A 3 1.20 -31.35 -5.83
C VAL A 3 1.16 -30.11 -4.92
N ARG A 4 2.08 -29.96 -3.97
CA ARG A 4 2.19 -28.76 -3.12
C ARG A 4 2.54 -27.50 -3.91
N ARG A 5 3.35 -27.60 -4.97
CA ARG A 5 3.67 -26.48 -5.86
C ARG A 5 2.48 -26.09 -6.75
N ARG A 6 1.65 -27.04 -7.19
CA ARG A 6 0.43 -26.77 -7.96
C ARG A 6 -0.66 -26.11 -7.09
N ALA A 7 -0.87 -26.59 -5.88
CA ALA A 7 -1.81 -26.01 -4.94
C ALA A 7 -1.40 -24.56 -4.55
N ALA A 8 -0.14 -24.34 -4.23
CA ALA A 8 0.39 -22.99 -3.94
C ALA A 8 0.31 -22.06 -5.17
N ARG A 9 0.41 -22.59 -6.40
CA ARG A 9 0.24 -21.82 -7.64
C ARG A 9 -1.22 -21.48 -7.91
N ALA A 10 -2.16 -22.43 -7.71
CA ALA A 10 -3.59 -22.18 -7.84
C ALA A 10 -4.05 -21.14 -6.82
N GLN A 11 -3.59 -21.24 -5.58
CA GLN A 11 -3.87 -20.29 -4.50
C GLN A 11 -3.32 -18.89 -4.80
N ARG A 12 -2.16 -18.77 -5.50
CA ARG A 12 -1.57 -17.50 -5.93
C ARG A 12 -2.27 -16.88 -7.15
N MET A 13 -2.78 -17.69 -8.08
CA MET A 13 -3.61 -17.17 -9.20
C MET A 13 -4.95 -16.63 -8.70
N THR A 14 -5.56 -17.28 -7.72
CA THR A 14 -6.76 -16.80 -7.02
C THR A 14 -6.45 -15.54 -6.19
N ALA A 15 -5.19 -15.39 -5.71
CA ALA A 15 -4.75 -14.25 -4.90
C ALA A 15 -4.68 -12.91 -5.67
N LEU A 16 -4.57 -12.93 -7.01
CA LEU A 16 -4.56 -11.71 -7.85
C LEU A 16 -5.85 -11.54 -8.66
N ASP A 17 -6.93 -12.24 -8.28
CA ASP A 17 -8.22 -12.13 -8.95
C ASP A 17 -8.81 -10.72 -8.76
N PRO A 18 -9.03 -9.95 -9.84
CA PRO A 18 -9.61 -8.62 -9.76
C PRO A 18 -10.99 -8.59 -9.10
N ALA A 19 -11.79 -9.66 -9.23
CA ALA A 19 -13.12 -9.74 -8.61
C ALA A 19 -13.01 -9.83 -7.08
N VAL A 20 -12.06 -10.62 -6.56
CA VAL A 20 -11.79 -10.72 -5.11
C VAL A 20 -11.33 -9.38 -4.55
N ARG A 21 -10.45 -8.65 -5.27
CA ARG A 21 -10.01 -7.32 -4.87
C ARG A 21 -11.16 -6.32 -4.88
N ALA A 22 -12.02 -6.34 -5.92
CA ALA A 22 -13.17 -5.45 -6.01
C ALA A 22 -14.20 -5.74 -4.90
N ALA A 23 -14.39 -7.00 -4.51
CA ALA A 23 -15.23 -7.39 -3.37
C ALA A 23 -14.63 -6.84 -2.06
N LEU A 24 -13.34 -7.05 -1.83
CA LEU A 24 -12.64 -6.50 -0.66
C LEU A 24 -12.75 -4.96 -0.58
N ALA A 25 -12.60 -4.27 -1.71
CA ALA A 25 -12.74 -2.81 -1.73
C ALA A 25 -14.14 -2.36 -1.30
N ARG A 26 -15.20 -3.06 -1.71
CA ARG A 26 -16.58 -2.79 -1.25
C ARG A 26 -16.76 -3.08 0.23
N GLU A 27 -16.28 -4.22 0.73
CA GLU A 27 -16.32 -4.56 2.16
C GLU A 27 -15.64 -3.48 3.02
N LEU A 28 -14.51 -2.93 2.54
CA LEU A 28 -13.81 -1.83 3.22
C LEU A 28 -14.62 -0.53 3.20
N LEU A 29 -15.25 -0.18 2.07
CA LEU A 29 -16.12 1.01 1.98
C LEU A 29 -17.30 0.90 2.94
N ASP A 30 -17.96 -0.25 2.98
CA ASP A 30 -19.12 -0.50 3.86
C ASP A 30 -18.71 -0.42 5.34
N ALA A 31 -17.56 -1.00 5.70
CA ALA A 31 -17.04 -0.95 7.07
C ALA A 31 -16.70 0.47 7.51
N LEU A 32 -16.09 1.30 6.64
CA LEU A 32 -15.78 2.69 6.92
C LEU A 32 -17.05 3.54 7.08
N ALA A 33 -18.03 3.36 6.18
CA ALA A 33 -19.31 4.05 6.26
C ALA A 33 -20.09 3.71 7.56
N ALA A 34 -20.14 2.41 7.91
CA ALA A 34 -20.78 1.97 9.14
C ALA A 34 -20.05 2.43 10.41
N TYR A 35 -18.72 2.61 10.32
CA TYR A 35 -17.90 3.06 11.45
C TYR A 35 -18.15 4.51 11.85
N CYS A 36 -18.37 5.39 10.87
CA CYS A 36 -18.63 6.81 11.08
C CYS A 36 -19.98 7.21 10.42
N PRO A 37 -21.10 7.15 11.14
CA PRO A 37 -22.39 7.62 10.62
C PRO A 37 -22.30 9.08 10.13
N GLY A 38 -22.91 9.36 8.98
CA GLY A 38 -22.84 10.66 8.31
C GLY A 38 -21.63 10.83 7.40
N SER A 39 -20.71 9.86 7.36
CA SER A 39 -19.61 9.85 6.40
C SER A 39 -20.03 9.31 5.03
N ARG A 40 -19.21 9.58 4.02
CA ARG A 40 -19.35 9.05 2.66
C ARG A 40 -18.07 8.35 2.24
N THR A 41 -18.23 7.25 1.52
CA THR A 41 -17.11 6.47 1.00
C THR A 41 -17.21 6.30 -0.50
N ARG A 42 -16.08 6.26 -1.21
CA ARG A 42 -16.07 5.98 -2.64
C ARG A 42 -14.78 5.32 -3.10
N LEU A 43 -14.87 4.57 -4.18
CA LEU A 43 -13.70 4.11 -4.94
C LEU A 43 -12.98 5.30 -5.57
N ARG A 44 -11.66 5.17 -5.72
CA ARG A 44 -10.79 6.07 -6.48
C ARG A 44 -9.90 5.27 -7.45
N GLY A 45 -9.04 5.99 -8.15
CA GLY A 45 -8.02 5.39 -9.01
C GLY A 45 -8.57 4.42 -10.05
N SER A 46 -7.81 3.39 -10.33
CA SER A 46 -8.09 2.42 -11.39
C SER A 46 -9.35 1.59 -11.14
N LEU A 47 -9.72 1.31 -9.89
CA LEU A 47 -10.96 0.60 -9.55
C LEU A 47 -12.19 1.44 -9.89
N ALA A 48 -12.17 2.74 -9.59
CA ALA A 48 -13.25 3.65 -9.95
C ALA A 48 -13.38 3.84 -11.47
N ALA A 49 -12.23 3.89 -12.18
CA ALA A 49 -12.18 4.06 -13.62
C ALA A 49 -12.47 2.77 -14.42
N GLY A 50 -12.60 1.62 -13.77
CA GLY A 50 -12.77 0.33 -14.45
C GLY A 50 -11.52 -0.14 -15.23
N THR A 51 -10.35 0.45 -14.95
CA THR A 51 -9.07 0.15 -15.63
C THR A 51 -8.11 -0.66 -14.76
N ALA A 52 -8.59 -1.18 -13.63
CA ALA A 52 -7.78 -1.93 -12.70
C ALA A 52 -7.30 -3.26 -13.27
N ASP A 53 -5.98 -3.51 -13.21
CA ASP A 53 -5.34 -4.78 -13.56
C ASP A 53 -5.01 -5.61 -12.30
N ALA A 54 -4.41 -6.79 -12.47
CA ALA A 54 -4.04 -7.69 -11.38
C ALA A 54 -3.10 -7.05 -10.34
N TYR A 55 -2.34 -6.02 -10.72
CA TYR A 55 -1.33 -5.35 -9.90
C TYR A 55 -1.83 -4.02 -9.29
N SER A 56 -3.06 -3.60 -9.57
CA SER A 56 -3.59 -2.33 -9.08
C SER A 56 -3.77 -2.34 -7.56
N ASP A 57 -3.49 -1.20 -6.93
CA ASP A 57 -3.79 -0.94 -5.53
C ASP A 57 -5.30 -0.82 -5.29
N ILE A 58 -5.71 -0.72 -4.05
CA ILE A 58 -7.06 -0.37 -3.64
C ILE A 58 -7.04 1.10 -3.23
N ASP A 59 -7.62 1.97 -4.04
CA ASP A 59 -7.69 3.41 -3.76
C ASP A 59 -9.09 3.75 -3.26
N LEU A 60 -9.22 4.23 -2.03
CA LEU A 60 -10.48 4.63 -1.41
C LEU A 60 -10.43 6.08 -0.93
N GLU A 61 -11.61 6.71 -0.89
CA GLU A 61 -11.81 7.96 -0.21
C GLU A 61 -12.90 7.79 0.86
N TRP A 62 -12.64 8.36 2.03
CA TRP A 62 -13.55 8.43 3.16
C TRP A 62 -13.74 9.89 3.57
N THR A 63 -14.88 10.47 3.21
CA THR A 63 -15.25 11.82 3.58
C THR A 63 -16.05 11.76 4.87
N VAL A 64 -15.57 12.41 5.92
CA VAL A 64 -16.12 12.36 7.27
C VAL A 64 -16.54 13.77 7.75
N PRO A 65 -17.52 13.88 8.67
CA PRO A 65 -17.82 15.16 9.32
C PRO A 65 -16.56 15.77 9.95
N GLY A 66 -16.39 17.10 9.82
CA GLY A 66 -15.15 17.77 10.24
C GLY A 66 -14.82 17.60 11.71
N ASP A 67 -15.84 17.59 12.58
CA ASP A 67 -15.72 17.33 14.02
C ASP A 67 -15.31 15.89 14.36
N ARG A 68 -15.50 14.95 13.43
CA ARG A 68 -15.12 13.53 13.57
C ARG A 68 -13.80 13.18 12.90
N PHE A 69 -13.21 14.09 12.14
CA PHE A 69 -12.04 13.82 11.29
C PHE A 69 -10.87 13.24 12.08
N ALA A 70 -10.44 13.88 13.15
CA ALA A 70 -9.32 13.41 13.97
C ALA A 70 -9.60 12.00 14.52
N HIS A 71 -10.78 11.79 15.10
CA HIS A 71 -11.19 10.48 15.61
C HIS A 71 -11.18 9.41 14.53
N CYS A 72 -11.69 9.70 13.33
CA CYS A 72 -11.73 8.75 12.22
C CYS A 72 -10.33 8.37 11.73
N VAL A 73 -9.40 9.34 11.67
CA VAL A 73 -8.00 9.08 11.32
C VAL A 73 -7.33 8.20 12.37
N ASP A 74 -7.46 8.53 13.66
CA ASP A 74 -6.83 7.80 14.75
C ASP A 74 -7.36 6.36 14.89
N THR A 75 -8.62 6.16 14.58
CA THR A 75 -9.30 4.86 14.72
C THR A 75 -9.49 4.11 13.40
N ALA A 76 -8.95 4.60 12.28
CA ALA A 76 -9.04 3.95 10.97
C ALA A 76 -8.58 2.48 11.01
N ALA A 77 -7.52 2.17 11.80
CA ALA A 77 -7.05 0.81 12.03
C ALA A 77 -8.15 -0.12 12.57
N VAL A 78 -8.99 0.39 13.47
CA VAL A 78 -10.10 -0.39 14.06
C VAL A 78 -11.17 -0.67 13.01
N ALA A 79 -11.55 0.33 12.22
CA ALA A 79 -12.55 0.17 11.17
C ALA A 79 -12.09 -0.84 10.10
N LEU A 80 -10.89 -0.67 9.58
CA LEU A 80 -10.28 -1.56 8.57
C LEU A 80 -10.06 -2.98 9.12
N GLY A 81 -9.63 -3.09 10.38
CA GLY A 81 -9.35 -4.35 11.07
C GLY A 81 -10.58 -5.25 11.23
N ARG A 82 -11.81 -4.69 11.19
CA ARG A 82 -13.07 -5.46 11.20
C ARG A 82 -13.27 -6.29 9.91
N VAL A 83 -12.71 -5.83 8.79
CA VAL A 83 -12.78 -6.53 7.51
C VAL A 83 -11.65 -7.55 7.39
N ARG A 84 -10.41 -7.11 7.66
CA ARG A 84 -9.22 -7.97 7.59
C ARG A 84 -8.15 -7.51 8.59
N PRO A 85 -7.42 -8.44 9.22
CA PRO A 85 -6.30 -8.09 10.09
C PRO A 85 -5.24 -7.30 9.34
N LEU A 86 -4.85 -6.15 9.90
CA LEU A 86 -3.79 -5.31 9.33
C LEU A 86 -2.41 -5.93 9.56
N ALA A 87 -1.57 -5.86 8.56
CA ALA A 87 -0.13 -6.08 8.67
C ALA A 87 0.59 -4.77 9.03
N SER A 88 0.12 -3.64 8.46
CA SER A 88 0.64 -2.30 8.77
C SER A 88 -0.41 -1.24 8.44
N LEU A 89 -0.36 -0.11 9.15
CA LEU A 89 -1.04 1.14 8.82
C LEU A 89 -0.08 2.28 9.10
N ARG A 90 0.04 3.23 8.20
CA ARG A 90 0.89 4.42 8.34
C ARG A 90 0.23 5.63 7.70
N VAL A 91 0.51 6.80 8.25
CA VAL A 91 0.10 8.09 7.67
C VAL A 91 1.18 8.55 6.71
N ASP A 92 0.80 9.09 5.57
CA ASP A 92 1.72 9.77 4.67
C ASP A 92 2.24 11.06 5.30
N PRO A 93 3.56 11.25 5.44
CA PRO A 93 4.12 12.43 6.09
C PRO A 93 3.82 13.72 5.33
N GLU A 94 3.69 13.67 4.00
CA GLU A 94 3.37 14.84 3.18
C GLU A 94 1.93 15.31 3.43
N SER A 95 1.01 14.39 3.70
CA SER A 95 -0.37 14.73 4.07
C SER A 95 -0.54 15.08 5.55
N ALA A 96 0.47 14.82 6.40
CA ALA A 96 0.35 15.02 7.85
C ALA A 96 0.12 16.49 8.25
N ALA A 97 0.62 17.44 7.45
CA ALA A 97 0.43 18.87 7.65
C ALA A 97 -0.81 19.45 6.95
N ALA A 98 -1.47 18.69 6.08
CA ALA A 98 -2.61 19.17 5.33
C ALA A 98 -3.85 19.34 6.24
N MET A 99 -4.52 20.49 6.18
CA MET A 99 -5.74 20.70 6.93
C MET A 99 -6.89 19.88 6.33
N GLY A 100 -7.54 19.06 7.17
CA GLY A 100 -8.72 18.30 6.78
C GLY A 100 -8.49 17.21 5.76
N GLU A 101 -7.25 16.79 5.52
CA GLU A 101 -6.92 15.63 4.67
C GLU A 101 -5.79 14.79 5.27
N ARG A 102 -5.93 13.49 5.20
CA ARG A 102 -4.87 12.51 5.54
C ARG A 102 -4.88 11.38 4.53
N LEU A 103 -3.70 11.00 4.07
CA LEU A 103 -3.49 9.80 3.26
C LEU A 103 -2.91 8.70 4.15
N LEU A 104 -3.62 7.59 4.20
CA LEU A 104 -3.24 6.41 4.98
C LEU A 104 -2.87 5.27 4.02
N PHE A 105 -1.76 4.61 4.31
CA PHE A 105 -1.35 3.40 3.59
C PHE A 105 -1.54 2.20 4.49
N ALA A 106 -2.38 1.24 4.09
CA ALA A 106 -2.58 0.01 4.82
C ALA A 106 -2.20 -1.22 4.02
N ALA A 107 -1.63 -2.21 4.70
CA ALA A 107 -1.44 -3.56 4.18
C ALA A 107 -2.17 -4.56 5.09
N PHE A 108 -2.74 -5.60 4.50
CA PHE A 108 -3.51 -6.62 5.21
C PHE A 108 -2.75 -7.93 5.25
N ARG A 109 -2.89 -8.67 6.36
CA ARG A 109 -2.30 -10.01 6.51
C ARG A 109 -2.92 -10.99 5.51
N GLY A 110 -2.07 -11.79 4.88
CA GLY A 110 -2.52 -12.84 3.96
C GLY A 110 -3.00 -12.35 2.60
N LEU A 111 -2.91 -11.06 2.30
CA LEU A 111 -3.20 -10.50 0.97
C LEU A 111 -1.92 -10.28 0.16
N PRO A 112 -2.04 -10.25 -1.18
CA PRO A 112 -0.91 -9.92 -2.05
C PRO A 112 -0.31 -8.56 -1.73
N LEU A 113 1.02 -8.43 -1.79
CA LEU A 113 1.71 -7.15 -1.55
C LEU A 113 1.28 -6.04 -2.52
N PHE A 114 0.76 -6.40 -3.70
CA PHE A 114 0.23 -5.45 -4.67
C PHE A 114 -1.09 -4.80 -4.23
N TRP A 115 -1.85 -5.43 -3.32
CA TRP A 115 -3.15 -4.94 -2.88
C TRP A 115 -3.04 -4.05 -1.63
N ARG A 116 -2.13 -3.07 -1.69
CA ARG A 116 -2.06 -2.03 -0.69
C ARG A 116 -3.32 -1.17 -0.77
N LEU A 117 -3.86 -0.79 0.37
CA LEU A 117 -4.91 0.22 0.46
C LEU A 117 -4.27 1.60 0.58
N ASP A 118 -4.66 2.51 -0.31
CA ASP A 118 -4.40 3.94 -0.25
C ASP A 118 -5.73 4.62 0.10
N LEU A 119 -5.88 5.01 1.39
CA LEU A 119 -7.10 5.60 1.93
C LEU A 119 -6.91 7.09 2.15
N SER A 120 -7.59 7.92 1.34
CA SER A 120 -7.71 9.37 1.57
C SER A 120 -8.86 9.64 2.52
N VAL A 121 -8.58 10.13 3.72
CA VAL A 121 -9.59 10.61 4.68
C VAL A 121 -9.73 12.11 4.54
N ARG A 122 -10.95 12.61 4.37
CA ARG A 122 -11.24 14.03 4.14
C ARG A 122 -12.31 14.55 5.09
N ALA A 123 -12.08 15.73 5.66
CA ALA A 123 -13.07 16.44 6.45
C ALA A 123 -14.09 17.15 5.56
N GLU A 124 -15.36 17.21 5.98
CA GLU A 124 -16.40 18.00 5.34
C GLU A 124 -17.22 18.77 6.39
N PRO A 125 -17.43 20.08 6.17
CA PRO A 125 -16.83 20.91 5.12
C PRO A 125 -15.32 21.01 5.25
N ALA A 126 -14.63 21.18 4.10
CA ALA A 126 -13.19 21.36 4.07
C ALA A 126 -12.78 22.58 4.92
N GLY A 127 -11.78 22.42 5.77
CA GLY A 127 -11.25 23.49 6.61
C GLY A 127 -11.91 23.66 7.98
N SER A 128 -12.96 22.89 8.33
CA SER A 128 -13.61 22.97 9.66
C SER A 128 -12.88 22.17 10.75
N ALA A 129 -11.92 21.34 10.37
CA ALA A 129 -11.20 20.48 11.31
C ALA A 129 -9.94 21.17 11.84
N THR A 130 -9.97 21.54 13.12
CA THR A 130 -8.76 21.77 13.91
C THR A 130 -8.15 20.39 14.15
N VAL A 131 -7.17 20.02 13.33
CA VAL A 131 -6.53 18.71 13.48
C VAL A 131 -5.25 18.92 14.28
N PRO A 132 -5.13 18.33 15.48
CA PRO A 132 -3.82 18.15 16.09
C PRO A 132 -2.95 17.41 15.07
N ALA A 133 -1.67 17.80 14.97
CA ALA A 133 -0.71 17.02 14.21
C ALA A 133 -0.89 15.56 14.63
N ALA A 134 -1.28 14.69 13.71
CA ALA A 134 -1.37 13.26 14.02
C ALA A 134 -0.04 12.86 14.65
N PRO A 135 -0.04 12.14 15.79
CA PRO A 135 1.20 11.58 16.29
C PRO A 135 1.79 10.84 15.09
N ALA A 136 3.00 11.20 14.72
CA ALA A 136 3.69 10.55 13.64
C ALA A 136 3.77 9.06 14.02
N THR A 137 2.77 8.28 13.58
CA THR A 137 2.93 6.84 13.52
C THR A 137 4.16 6.68 12.67
N ALA A 138 5.22 6.25 13.33
CA ALA A 138 6.57 6.52 12.89
C ALA A 138 6.72 6.18 11.41
N TRP A 139 6.88 7.20 10.58
CA TRP A 139 7.24 7.02 9.19
C TRP A 139 8.54 6.22 9.18
N SER A 140 8.52 5.04 8.57
CA SER A 140 9.72 4.23 8.41
C SER A 140 10.28 4.44 7.01
N PRO A 141 11.46 5.08 6.87
CA PRO A 141 12.17 5.18 5.59
C PRO A 141 12.34 3.81 4.92
N ALA A 142 12.70 2.79 5.70
CA ALA A 142 12.88 1.43 5.20
C ALA A 142 11.58 0.81 4.69
N ALA A 143 10.46 0.94 5.42
CA ALA A 143 9.16 0.47 4.93
C ALA A 143 8.72 1.23 3.68
N SER A 144 9.04 2.52 3.57
CA SER A 144 8.80 3.32 2.36
C SER A 144 9.65 2.86 1.17
N ALA A 145 10.93 2.55 1.40
CA ALA A 145 11.81 1.97 0.39
C ALA A 145 11.28 0.63 -0.13
N LEU A 146 10.82 -0.25 0.77
CA LEU A 146 10.21 -1.53 0.40
C LEU A 146 8.90 -1.35 -0.36
N ALA A 147 8.09 -0.35 -0.04
CA ALA A 147 6.90 0.00 -0.83
C ALA A 147 7.27 0.44 -2.26
N ASN A 148 8.35 1.22 -2.43
CA ASN A 148 8.90 1.56 -3.75
C ASN A 148 9.40 0.30 -4.48
N ALA A 149 10.02 -0.65 -3.78
CA ALA A 149 10.45 -1.93 -4.34
C ALA A 149 9.26 -2.75 -4.89
N VAL A 150 8.16 -2.87 -4.14
CA VAL A 150 6.91 -3.50 -4.61
C VAL A 150 6.37 -2.78 -5.85
N ALA A 151 6.32 -1.44 -5.81
CA ALA A 151 5.84 -0.64 -6.94
C ALA A 151 6.76 -0.80 -8.17
N THR A 152 8.08 -0.95 -7.97
CA THR A 152 9.04 -1.27 -9.04
C THR A 152 8.70 -2.59 -9.71
N VAL A 153 8.50 -3.67 -8.95
CA VAL A 153 8.10 -4.98 -9.50
C VAL A 153 6.78 -4.85 -10.29
N LYS A 154 5.82 -4.08 -9.77
CA LYS A 154 4.57 -3.76 -10.47
C LYS A 154 4.81 -3.11 -11.83
N MET A 155 5.68 -2.08 -11.89
CA MET A 155 5.99 -1.38 -13.14
C MET A 155 6.72 -2.28 -14.14
N LEU A 156 7.66 -3.10 -13.69
CA LEU A 156 8.36 -4.07 -14.53
C LEU A 156 7.40 -5.10 -15.14
N ARG A 157 6.45 -5.61 -14.34
CA ARG A 157 5.42 -6.56 -14.82
C ARG A 157 4.43 -5.93 -15.80
N ARG A 158 4.31 -4.59 -15.80
CA ARG A 158 3.51 -3.81 -16.76
C ARG A 158 4.31 -3.35 -17.98
N GLY A 159 5.58 -3.75 -18.13
CA GLY A 159 6.44 -3.32 -19.22
C GLY A 159 6.80 -1.82 -19.18
N ARG A 160 6.88 -1.23 -18.00
CA ARG A 160 7.19 0.20 -17.80
C ARG A 160 8.53 0.42 -17.09
N PRO A 161 9.68 0.13 -17.74
CA PRO A 161 11.00 0.15 -17.11
C PRO A 161 11.42 1.53 -16.61
N ASP A 162 11.06 2.61 -17.33
CA ASP A 162 11.43 3.97 -16.92
C ASP A 162 10.75 4.38 -15.60
N ALA A 163 9.46 4.04 -15.45
CA ALA A 163 8.75 4.27 -14.20
C ALA A 163 9.35 3.43 -13.06
N ALA A 164 9.76 2.19 -13.35
CA ALA A 164 10.44 1.32 -12.40
C ALA A 164 11.76 1.92 -11.92
N ARG A 165 12.57 2.47 -12.82
CA ARG A 165 13.84 3.14 -12.50
C ARG A 165 13.63 4.31 -11.54
N GLY A 166 12.67 5.18 -11.80
CA GLY A 166 12.35 6.31 -10.92
C GLY A 166 11.88 5.88 -9.52
N LEU A 167 11.22 4.73 -9.41
CA LEU A 167 10.84 4.16 -8.11
C LEU A 167 12.04 3.63 -7.34
N LEU A 168 12.98 2.98 -8.02
CA LEU A 168 14.23 2.49 -7.41
C LEU A 168 15.06 3.67 -6.87
N THR A 169 15.30 4.71 -7.67
CA THR A 169 16.02 5.91 -7.23
C THR A 169 15.40 6.50 -5.96
N ARG A 170 14.07 6.68 -5.92
CA ARG A 170 13.37 7.14 -4.70
C ARG A 170 13.52 6.18 -3.53
N GLY A 171 13.47 4.86 -3.79
CA GLY A 171 13.64 3.84 -2.76
C GLY A 171 15.02 3.90 -2.10
N PHE A 172 16.09 3.97 -2.90
CA PHE A 172 17.46 4.11 -2.39
C PHE A 172 17.66 5.42 -1.61
N ALA A 173 17.13 6.53 -2.12
CA ALA A 173 17.19 7.82 -1.43
C ALA A 173 16.51 7.77 -0.04
N ARG A 174 15.43 7.01 0.13
CA ARG A 174 14.73 6.86 1.43
C ARG A 174 15.61 6.26 2.53
N VAL A 175 16.55 5.40 2.16
CA VAL A 175 17.46 4.73 3.12
C VAL A 175 18.89 5.25 3.03
N GLY A 176 19.12 6.36 2.32
CA GLY A 176 20.44 6.97 2.19
C GLY A 176 21.47 6.08 1.48
N ALA A 177 21.01 5.12 0.67
CA ALA A 177 21.88 4.21 -0.04
C ALA A 177 22.16 4.69 -1.48
N PRO A 178 23.35 4.41 -2.04
CA PRO A 178 23.68 4.77 -3.42
C PRO A 178 22.75 4.08 -4.42
N ASP A 179 22.25 4.83 -5.40
CA ASP A 179 21.34 4.39 -6.44
C ASP A 179 22.04 3.95 -7.74
N HIS A 180 23.22 3.37 -7.67
CA HIS A 180 23.92 2.83 -8.83
C HIS A 180 23.09 1.76 -9.53
N LEU A 181 22.09 2.20 -10.30
CA LEU A 181 21.19 1.30 -10.99
C LEU A 181 21.90 0.56 -12.11
N THR A 182 21.63 -0.75 -12.19
CA THR A 182 22.16 -1.65 -13.22
C THR A 182 21.15 -1.83 -14.35
N ASP A 183 21.51 -2.58 -15.39
CA ASP A 183 20.57 -3.01 -16.44
C ASP A 183 19.60 -4.11 -15.94
N GLY A 184 19.87 -4.66 -14.75
CA GLY A 184 19.07 -5.70 -14.10
C GLY A 184 18.10 -5.16 -13.06
N ALA A 185 17.00 -4.51 -13.47
CA ALA A 185 16.07 -3.85 -12.54
C ALA A 185 15.52 -4.76 -11.41
N PHE A 186 15.35 -6.07 -11.63
CA PHE A 186 15.01 -7.02 -10.57
C PHE A 186 16.16 -7.25 -9.58
N ALA A 187 17.41 -7.24 -10.06
CA ALA A 187 18.58 -7.30 -9.17
C ALA A 187 18.67 -6.03 -8.31
N ASP A 188 18.33 -4.88 -8.89
CA ASP A 188 18.27 -3.62 -8.14
C ASP A 188 17.16 -3.61 -7.08
N VAL A 189 16.01 -4.28 -7.32
CA VAL A 189 14.99 -4.51 -6.28
C VAL A 189 15.57 -5.30 -5.12
N LEU A 190 16.33 -6.38 -5.37
CA LEU A 190 16.97 -7.18 -4.31
C LEU A 190 18.02 -6.35 -3.54
N ARG A 191 18.79 -5.52 -4.22
CA ARG A 191 19.73 -4.59 -3.56
C ARG A 191 19.00 -3.58 -2.67
N LEU A 192 17.88 -3.03 -3.14
CA LEU A 192 17.06 -2.11 -2.35
C LEU A 192 16.46 -2.79 -1.11
N THR A 193 16.02 -4.06 -1.23
CA THR A 193 15.53 -4.80 -0.06
C THR A 193 16.64 -5.04 0.97
N ALA A 194 17.85 -5.35 0.52
CA ALA A 194 19.01 -5.49 1.41
C ALA A 194 19.38 -4.17 2.09
N ALA A 195 19.40 -3.05 1.36
CA ALA A 195 19.65 -1.73 1.92
C ALA A 195 18.58 -1.31 2.96
N ALA A 196 17.31 -1.62 2.70
CA ALA A 196 16.24 -1.35 3.65
C ALA A 196 16.38 -2.14 4.95
N VAL A 197 16.81 -3.41 4.90
CA VAL A 197 17.08 -4.24 6.09
C VAL A 197 18.32 -3.75 6.84
N ALA A 198 19.37 -3.32 6.12
CA ALA A 198 20.55 -2.73 6.74
C ALA A 198 20.22 -1.44 7.50
N TYR A 199 19.28 -0.63 6.97
CA TYR A 199 18.79 0.59 7.60
C TYR A 199 17.90 0.30 8.83
N ASP A 200 16.99 -0.68 8.71
CA ASP A 200 16.04 -1.07 9.76
C ASP A 200 15.81 -2.59 9.72
N PRO A 201 16.52 -3.36 10.57
CA PRO A 201 16.40 -4.83 10.63
C PRO A 201 14.99 -5.34 10.96
N SER A 202 14.14 -4.52 11.58
CA SER A 202 12.74 -4.90 11.87
C SER A 202 11.92 -5.17 10.59
N GLN A 203 12.36 -4.66 9.45
CA GLN A 203 11.72 -4.83 8.15
C GLN A 203 12.10 -6.13 7.42
N ALA A 204 12.92 -7.00 8.01
CA ALA A 204 13.42 -8.22 7.36
C ALA A 204 12.30 -9.12 6.81
N GLY A 205 11.17 -9.25 7.53
CA GLY A 205 10.03 -10.03 7.07
C GLY A 205 9.38 -9.48 5.81
N LEU A 206 9.19 -8.16 5.73
CA LEU A 206 8.65 -7.50 4.54
C LEU A 206 9.66 -7.57 3.39
N ALA A 207 10.94 -7.33 3.65
CA ALA A 207 12.00 -7.42 2.66
C ALA A 207 12.09 -8.81 2.03
N ALA A 208 12.01 -9.88 2.82
CA ALA A 208 11.98 -11.25 2.32
C ALA A 208 10.77 -11.50 1.40
N ALA A 209 9.60 -10.98 1.75
CA ALA A 209 8.39 -11.10 0.92
C ALA A 209 8.54 -10.33 -0.41
N VAL A 210 9.17 -9.15 -0.40
CA VAL A 210 9.45 -8.36 -1.62
C VAL A 210 10.50 -9.05 -2.49
N SER A 211 11.55 -9.63 -1.90
CA SER A 211 12.56 -10.41 -2.63
C SER A 211 11.93 -11.61 -3.33
N ALA A 212 11.11 -12.38 -2.63
CA ALA A 212 10.37 -13.50 -3.23
C ALA A 212 9.48 -13.06 -4.39
N LEU A 213 8.83 -11.89 -4.26
CA LEU A 213 8.01 -11.29 -5.32
C LEU A 213 8.85 -10.91 -6.55
N ALA A 214 10.07 -10.39 -6.36
CA ALA A 214 10.99 -10.02 -7.44
C ALA A 214 11.57 -11.24 -8.17
N GLU A 215 11.78 -12.36 -7.46
CA GLU A 215 12.28 -13.62 -8.01
C GLU A 215 11.22 -14.40 -8.79
N GLU A 216 9.94 -14.15 -8.51
CA GLU A 216 8.82 -14.72 -9.28
C GLU A 216 8.79 -14.12 -10.69
N ARG A 217 9.54 -14.70 -11.63
CA ARG A 217 9.48 -14.27 -13.04
C ARG A 217 8.08 -14.50 -13.62
N PRO A 218 7.48 -13.51 -14.31
CA PRO A 218 6.36 -13.80 -15.20
C PRO A 218 6.84 -14.85 -16.21
N ARG A 219 6.12 -15.95 -16.36
CA ARG A 219 6.36 -16.86 -17.48
C ARG A 219 5.88 -16.17 -18.76
N PRO A 220 6.64 -16.33 -19.86
CA PRO A 220 6.21 -15.85 -21.16
C PRO A 220 4.86 -16.43 -21.56
#